data_9c8a8e621bdf7ec89e1bf01fc54c879d
#
_entry.id   9c8a8e621bdf7ec89e1bf01fc54c879d
#
_cell.length_a   1.000
_cell.length_b   1.000
_cell.length_c   1.000
_cell.angle_alpha   90.00
_cell.angle_beta   90.00
_cell.angle_gamma   90.00
#
_symmetry.space_group_name_H-M   'P 1'
#
loop_
_entity.id
_entity.type
_entity.pdbx_description
1 polymer ?
#
loop_
_entity_poly.entity_id
_entity_poly.type
_entity_poly.pdbx_seq_one_letter_code
_entity_poly.pdbx_strand_id
1 'polypeptide(L)'
;MSEESVDIIKTRVVGVDVRVEKTTYAVVDIRGEIVASDYFATSDYPEINEYVNVLAEKILALVEESGGYDTIRSVGISAPSASSVSGCIENAANLHWKGIVPLAAMLRDRLGLAVALANDAHITALGEKAYGSAHGMKDFVVVSISHGGLGSCFFSNGQPHLGYNGFAGEVGHTCVHEGGRECGCGRKGCLETYCAENGLYKTAEELLAESKKPSMLRDLPELNIGAIARCCDKGDELAIEVFRRTGEILGLGLANYASILNPEAIILTGDMMQAGKWLLKPMRDSFDKHVFRNIKDTTRILVSILKEGERDVLGASALAWDVKEYSLFK
;
A
#
# COMPACT_ATOMS: atom_id res chain seq x y z
N MET A 1 -34.12 8.76 -39.86
CA MET A 1 -34.32 8.41 -38.45
C MET A 1 -32.95 8.48 -37.82
N SER A 2 -32.64 9.53 -37.06
CA SER A 2 -31.41 9.66 -36.30
C SER A 2 -31.53 8.69 -35.09
N GLU A 3 -30.68 7.69 -35.05
CA GLU A 3 -30.47 6.92 -33.82
C GLU A 3 -29.98 7.89 -32.76
N GLU A 4 -30.84 8.20 -31.78
CA GLU A 4 -30.43 8.86 -30.57
C GLU A 4 -29.44 7.89 -29.87
N SER A 5 -28.17 8.25 -29.87
CA SER A 5 -27.17 7.57 -29.04
C SER A 5 -27.60 7.76 -27.60
N VAL A 6 -28.10 6.70 -26.98
CA VAL A 6 -28.32 6.67 -25.54
C VAL A 6 -26.93 6.72 -24.92
N ASP A 7 -26.58 7.85 -24.30
CA ASP A 7 -25.34 7.97 -23.54
C ASP A 7 -25.34 6.94 -22.39
N ILE A 8 -24.66 5.84 -22.58
CA ILE A 8 -24.50 4.81 -21.55
C ILE A 8 -23.63 5.42 -20.43
N ILE A 9 -24.22 5.56 -19.25
CA ILE A 9 -23.50 6.06 -18.09
C ILE A 9 -22.48 5.00 -17.67
N LYS A 10 -21.20 5.32 -17.77
CA LYS A 10 -20.08 4.45 -17.35
C LYS A 10 -20.01 4.41 -15.82
N THR A 11 -20.52 3.33 -15.24
CA THR A 11 -20.69 3.16 -13.79
C THR A 11 -19.64 2.26 -13.15
N ARG A 12 -18.66 1.79 -13.92
CA ARG A 12 -17.64 0.83 -13.49
C ARG A 12 -16.25 1.26 -13.94
N VAL A 13 -15.27 0.76 -13.23
CA VAL A 13 -13.84 0.90 -13.56
C VAL A 13 -13.16 -0.45 -13.38
N VAL A 14 -11.95 -0.58 -13.91
CA VAL A 14 -11.09 -1.73 -13.64
C VAL A 14 -9.95 -1.29 -12.73
N GLY A 15 -9.76 -2.02 -11.63
CA GLY A 15 -8.59 -1.93 -10.76
C GLY A 15 -7.66 -3.11 -11.05
N VAL A 16 -6.38 -2.84 -11.19
CA VAL A 16 -5.32 -3.85 -11.42
C VAL A 16 -4.24 -3.68 -10.37
N ASP A 17 -3.86 -4.77 -9.69
CA ASP A 17 -2.71 -4.82 -8.79
C ASP A 17 -1.65 -5.75 -9.35
N VAL A 18 -0.51 -5.18 -9.74
CA VAL A 18 0.63 -5.88 -10.33
C VAL A 18 1.65 -6.16 -9.24
N ARG A 19 1.84 -7.44 -8.91
CA ARG A 19 2.86 -7.91 -7.98
C ARG A 19 3.87 -8.81 -8.70
N VAL A 20 4.98 -9.09 -8.04
CA VAL A 20 6.03 -9.96 -8.59
C VAL A 20 5.51 -11.36 -8.96
N GLU A 21 4.71 -11.93 -8.07
CA GLU A 21 4.20 -13.29 -8.23
C GLU A 21 2.85 -13.32 -8.95
N LYS A 22 1.98 -12.36 -8.67
CA LYS A 22 0.58 -12.39 -9.07
C LYS A 22 0.10 -11.03 -9.51
N THR A 23 -0.62 -10.98 -10.64
CA THR A 23 -1.44 -9.83 -11.06
C THR A 23 -2.90 -10.13 -10.75
N THR A 24 -3.54 -9.28 -9.95
CA THR A 24 -4.97 -9.34 -9.63
C THR A 24 -5.69 -8.22 -10.35
N TYR A 25 -6.86 -8.47 -10.91
CA TYR A 25 -7.68 -7.45 -11.57
C TYR A 25 -9.15 -7.63 -11.22
N ALA A 26 -9.88 -6.52 -11.13
CA ALA A 26 -11.27 -6.51 -10.73
C ALA A 26 -12.06 -5.44 -11.45
N VAL A 27 -13.33 -5.73 -11.74
CA VAL A 27 -14.34 -4.74 -12.12
C VAL A 27 -15.01 -4.24 -10.84
N VAL A 28 -14.96 -2.92 -10.62
CA VAL A 28 -15.44 -2.28 -9.40
C VAL A 28 -16.47 -1.21 -9.76
N ASP A 29 -17.57 -1.18 -9.05
CA ASP A 29 -18.62 -0.17 -9.25
C ASP A 29 -18.30 1.15 -8.53
N ILE A 30 -19.14 2.17 -8.74
CA ILE A 30 -18.98 3.50 -8.15
C ILE A 30 -19.06 3.51 -6.60
N ARG A 31 -19.61 2.45 -6.00
CA ARG A 31 -19.71 2.30 -4.54
C ARG A 31 -18.51 1.58 -3.94
N GLY A 32 -17.58 1.08 -4.79
CA GLY A 32 -16.46 0.26 -4.38
C GLY A 32 -16.83 -1.21 -4.19
N GLU A 33 -17.96 -1.66 -4.73
CA GLU A 33 -18.31 -3.07 -4.75
C GLU A 33 -17.54 -3.78 -5.86
N ILE A 34 -16.84 -4.86 -5.51
CA ILE A 34 -16.15 -5.72 -6.49
C ILE A 34 -17.19 -6.57 -7.17
N VAL A 35 -17.51 -6.25 -8.43
CA VAL A 35 -18.50 -6.97 -9.24
C VAL A 35 -17.96 -8.32 -9.70
N ALA A 36 -16.68 -8.35 -10.11
CA ALA A 36 -15.96 -9.55 -10.49
C ALA A 36 -14.47 -9.33 -10.29
N SER A 37 -13.72 -10.39 -10.01
CA SER A 37 -12.26 -10.35 -9.89
C SER A 37 -11.65 -11.67 -10.30
N ASP A 38 -10.42 -11.60 -10.84
CA ASP A 38 -9.63 -12.77 -11.17
C ASP A 38 -8.14 -12.42 -11.05
N TYR A 39 -7.27 -13.40 -11.26
CA TYR A 39 -5.82 -13.21 -11.17
C TYR A 39 -5.07 -14.17 -12.08
N PHE A 40 -3.81 -13.89 -12.33
CA PHE A 40 -2.87 -14.80 -12.99
C PHE A 40 -1.45 -14.61 -12.43
N ALA A 41 -0.58 -15.59 -12.65
CA ALA A 41 0.80 -15.50 -12.22
C ALA A 41 1.58 -14.52 -13.11
N THR A 42 2.09 -13.43 -12.54
CA THR A 42 2.90 -12.43 -13.25
C THR A 42 4.19 -13.05 -13.78
N SER A 43 4.77 -13.99 -13.02
CA SER A 43 6.01 -14.70 -13.36
C SER A 43 5.94 -15.53 -14.63
N ASP A 44 4.73 -15.93 -15.06
CA ASP A 44 4.55 -16.72 -16.28
C ASP A 44 4.80 -15.90 -17.56
N TYR A 45 4.85 -14.56 -17.43
CA TYR A 45 5.00 -13.63 -18.55
C TYR A 45 6.20 -12.69 -18.36
N PRO A 46 7.43 -13.18 -18.50
CA PRO A 46 8.64 -12.38 -18.34
C PRO A 46 8.82 -11.30 -19.41
N GLU A 47 8.21 -11.47 -20.58
CA GLU A 47 8.26 -10.51 -21.67
C GLU A 47 7.09 -9.51 -21.56
N ILE A 48 7.41 -8.23 -21.46
CA ILE A 48 6.42 -7.18 -21.19
C ILE A 48 5.30 -7.12 -22.25
N ASN A 49 5.60 -7.31 -23.52
CA ASN A 49 4.58 -7.26 -24.57
C ASN A 49 3.59 -8.42 -24.46
N GLU A 50 4.07 -9.61 -24.12
CA GLU A 50 3.23 -10.78 -23.86
C GLU A 50 2.37 -10.56 -22.63
N TYR A 51 2.96 -10.09 -21.52
CA TYR A 51 2.24 -9.76 -20.31
C TYR A 51 1.09 -8.78 -20.56
N VAL A 52 1.35 -7.68 -21.27
CA VAL A 52 0.32 -6.65 -21.53
C VAL A 52 -0.78 -7.19 -22.45
N ASN A 53 -0.48 -8.06 -23.42
CA ASN A 53 -1.48 -8.71 -24.26
C ASN A 53 -2.40 -9.59 -23.40
N VAL A 54 -1.81 -10.47 -22.58
CA VAL A 54 -2.57 -11.36 -21.70
C VAL A 54 -3.41 -10.57 -20.69
N LEU A 55 -2.85 -9.52 -20.08
CA LEU A 55 -3.59 -8.67 -19.15
C LEU A 55 -4.79 -8.01 -19.86
N ALA A 56 -4.60 -7.49 -21.07
CA ALA A 56 -5.69 -6.88 -21.83
C ALA A 56 -6.78 -7.89 -22.19
N GLU A 57 -6.44 -9.08 -22.67
CA GLU A 57 -7.38 -10.15 -23.00
C GLU A 57 -8.20 -10.56 -21.76
N LYS A 58 -7.53 -10.75 -20.63
CA LYS A 58 -8.18 -11.13 -19.37
C LYS A 58 -9.10 -10.02 -18.82
N ILE A 59 -8.68 -8.76 -18.89
CA ILE A 59 -9.53 -7.62 -18.52
C ILE A 59 -10.78 -7.59 -19.40
N LEU A 60 -10.64 -7.70 -20.74
CA LEU A 60 -11.77 -7.67 -21.65
C LEU A 60 -12.75 -8.82 -21.39
N ALA A 61 -12.26 -10.03 -21.15
CA ALA A 61 -13.10 -11.18 -20.81
C ALA A 61 -13.91 -10.92 -19.52
N LEU A 62 -13.24 -10.45 -18.43
CA LEU A 62 -13.90 -10.14 -17.17
C LEU A 62 -14.93 -9.01 -17.32
N VAL A 63 -14.63 -8.00 -18.13
CA VAL A 63 -15.51 -6.86 -18.42
C VAL A 63 -16.78 -7.32 -19.16
N GLU A 64 -16.66 -8.21 -20.16
CA GLU A 64 -17.81 -8.74 -20.89
C GLU A 64 -18.74 -9.55 -19.98
N GLU A 65 -18.17 -10.38 -19.10
CA GLU A 65 -18.94 -11.12 -18.10
C GLU A 65 -19.60 -10.19 -17.06
N SER A 66 -19.07 -8.99 -16.86
CA SER A 66 -19.50 -8.02 -15.85
C SER A 66 -20.41 -6.92 -16.40
N GLY A 67 -20.99 -7.06 -17.58
CA GLY A 67 -21.96 -6.12 -18.15
C GLY A 67 -21.46 -5.30 -19.35
N GLY A 68 -20.31 -5.66 -19.88
CA GLY A 68 -19.81 -5.19 -21.15
C GLY A 68 -18.93 -3.94 -21.10
N TYR A 69 -18.17 -3.77 -22.17
CA TYR A 69 -17.14 -2.73 -22.35
C TYR A 69 -17.69 -1.30 -22.15
N ASP A 70 -18.90 -1.02 -22.65
CA ASP A 70 -19.50 0.31 -22.60
C ASP A 70 -19.79 0.81 -21.20
N THR A 71 -19.82 -0.10 -20.20
CA THR A 71 -20.01 0.27 -18.79
C THR A 71 -18.74 0.75 -18.12
N ILE A 72 -17.57 0.50 -18.73
CA ILE A 72 -16.26 0.79 -18.16
C ILE A 72 -15.80 2.20 -18.52
N ARG A 73 -15.41 2.97 -17.50
CA ARG A 73 -14.89 4.32 -17.66
C ARG A 73 -13.39 4.33 -17.97
N SER A 74 -12.61 3.60 -17.17
CA SER A 74 -11.15 3.68 -17.17
C SER A 74 -10.54 2.52 -16.40
N VAL A 75 -9.20 2.42 -16.44
CA VAL A 75 -8.41 1.43 -15.72
C VAL A 75 -7.40 2.13 -14.82
N GLY A 76 -7.29 1.69 -13.59
CA GLY A 76 -6.24 2.10 -12.66
C GLY A 76 -5.31 0.93 -12.34
N ILE A 77 -4.03 1.19 -12.25
CA ILE A 77 -3.00 0.17 -12.01
C ILE A 77 -2.17 0.52 -10.78
N SER A 78 -2.04 -0.43 -9.87
CA SER A 78 -1.05 -0.47 -8.80
C SER A 78 0.15 -1.26 -9.28
N ALA A 79 1.36 -0.73 -9.14
CA ALA A 79 2.57 -1.50 -9.43
C ALA A 79 3.77 -1.00 -8.61
N PRO A 80 4.74 -1.88 -8.26
CA PRO A 80 5.99 -1.45 -7.66
C PRO A 80 6.75 -0.46 -8.55
N SER A 81 7.39 0.53 -7.95
CA SER A 81 8.17 1.56 -8.65
C SER A 81 7.41 2.30 -9.76
N ALA A 82 6.09 2.37 -9.66
CA ALA A 82 5.25 3.06 -10.61
C ALA A 82 5.22 4.57 -10.35
N SER A 83 5.29 5.34 -11.43
CA SER A 83 5.20 6.80 -11.41
C SER A 83 3.88 7.28 -12.02
N SER A 84 3.06 7.94 -11.21
CA SER A 84 1.81 8.54 -11.68
C SER A 84 2.00 9.72 -12.63
N VAL A 85 3.22 10.28 -12.67
CA VAL A 85 3.58 11.41 -13.56
C VAL A 85 3.91 10.91 -14.96
N SER A 86 4.71 9.85 -15.08
CA SER A 86 5.13 9.30 -16.38
C SER A 86 4.20 8.20 -16.92
N GLY A 87 3.39 7.58 -16.07
CA GLY A 87 2.63 6.38 -16.42
C GLY A 87 3.50 5.15 -16.65
N CYS A 88 4.73 5.15 -16.11
CA CYS A 88 5.72 4.11 -16.30
C CYS A 88 6.04 3.39 -14.98
N ILE A 89 6.43 2.12 -15.10
CA ILE A 89 7.20 1.44 -14.05
C ILE A 89 8.67 1.79 -14.28
N GLU A 90 9.36 2.32 -13.28
CA GLU A 90 10.70 2.86 -13.41
C GLU A 90 11.71 2.04 -12.59
N ASN A 91 12.56 1.27 -13.28
CA ASN A 91 13.66 0.50 -12.68
C ASN A 91 13.23 -0.41 -11.51
N ALA A 92 12.09 -1.07 -11.60
CA ALA A 92 11.61 -1.96 -10.55
C ALA A 92 12.62 -3.07 -10.27
N ALA A 93 13.11 -3.15 -9.03
CA ALA A 93 14.13 -4.13 -8.63
C ALA A 93 13.60 -5.57 -8.70
N ASN A 94 12.34 -5.74 -8.34
CA ASN A 94 11.72 -7.05 -8.11
C ASN A 94 10.91 -7.58 -9.29
N LEU A 95 10.58 -6.75 -10.29
CA LEU A 95 9.88 -7.20 -11.51
C LEU A 95 10.88 -7.72 -12.54
N HIS A 96 10.43 -8.62 -13.40
CA HIS A 96 11.25 -9.17 -14.51
C HIS A 96 11.61 -8.09 -15.52
N TRP A 97 10.72 -7.12 -15.74
CA TRP A 97 10.88 -6.03 -16.70
C TRP A 97 11.85 -4.97 -16.17
N LYS A 98 12.90 -4.68 -16.92
CA LYS A 98 13.96 -3.73 -16.53
C LYS A 98 13.85 -2.43 -17.29
N GLY A 99 14.42 -1.37 -16.71
CA GLY A 99 14.41 -0.03 -17.28
C GLY A 99 13.06 0.68 -17.07
N ILE A 100 12.67 1.50 -18.04
CA ILE A 100 11.44 2.28 -18.02
C ILE A 100 10.39 1.57 -18.88
N VAL A 101 9.31 1.10 -18.26
CA VAL A 101 8.22 0.37 -18.90
C VAL A 101 6.98 1.25 -18.94
N PRO A 102 6.52 1.74 -20.09
CA PRO A 102 5.35 2.62 -20.21
C PRO A 102 4.04 1.83 -20.14
N LEU A 103 3.81 1.13 -19.02
CA LEU A 103 2.73 0.16 -18.88
C LEU A 103 1.35 0.79 -19.10
N ALA A 104 1.11 2.01 -18.60
CA ALA A 104 -0.17 2.68 -18.80
C ALA A 104 -0.48 2.93 -20.29
N ALA A 105 0.51 3.42 -21.05
CA ALA A 105 0.34 3.65 -22.49
C ALA A 105 0.14 2.34 -23.26
N MET A 106 0.95 1.31 -22.94
CA MET A 106 0.87 -0.01 -23.60
C MET A 106 -0.52 -0.65 -23.40
N LEU A 107 -1.07 -0.56 -22.17
CA LEU A 107 -2.39 -1.14 -21.89
C LEU A 107 -3.52 -0.29 -22.48
N ARG A 108 -3.41 1.04 -22.42
CA ARG A 108 -4.35 1.96 -23.09
C ARG A 108 -4.51 1.65 -24.57
N ASP A 109 -3.38 1.45 -25.28
CA ASP A 109 -3.38 1.21 -26.73
C ASP A 109 -4.05 -0.13 -27.09
N ARG A 110 -4.10 -1.09 -26.16
CA ARG A 110 -4.80 -2.38 -26.37
C ARG A 110 -6.26 -2.34 -25.97
N LEU A 111 -6.58 -1.63 -24.90
CA LEU A 111 -7.95 -1.58 -24.38
C LEU A 111 -8.80 -0.46 -24.99
N GLY A 112 -8.20 0.60 -25.55
CA GLY A 112 -8.95 1.78 -25.98
C GLY A 112 -9.54 2.58 -24.82
N LEU A 113 -9.17 2.29 -23.56
CA LEU A 113 -9.63 2.96 -22.35
C LEU A 113 -8.53 3.86 -21.78
N ALA A 114 -8.92 4.89 -21.07
CA ALA A 114 -7.97 5.69 -20.29
C ALA A 114 -7.36 4.83 -19.16
N VAL A 115 -6.03 4.88 -19.01
CA VAL A 115 -5.28 4.09 -18.01
C VAL A 115 -4.42 5.01 -17.17
N ALA A 116 -4.51 4.90 -15.85
CA ALA A 116 -3.61 5.54 -14.90
C ALA A 116 -2.81 4.49 -14.12
N LEU A 117 -1.62 4.87 -13.67
CA LEU A 117 -0.70 4.02 -12.93
C LEU A 117 -0.15 4.79 -11.74
N ALA A 118 -0.02 4.12 -10.59
CA ALA A 118 0.64 4.69 -9.42
C ALA A 118 1.30 3.59 -8.57
N ASN A 119 2.20 3.99 -7.65
CA ASN A 119 2.82 3.05 -6.73
C ASN A 119 1.83 2.56 -5.67
N ASP A 120 2.19 1.45 -5.03
CA ASP A 120 1.37 0.75 -4.04
C ASP A 120 0.99 1.61 -2.82
N ALA A 121 1.90 2.43 -2.28
CA ALA A 121 1.58 3.31 -1.16
C ALA A 121 0.56 4.40 -1.53
N HIS A 122 0.68 4.98 -2.73
CA HIS A 122 -0.29 5.95 -3.24
C HIS A 122 -1.66 5.30 -3.50
N ILE A 123 -1.66 4.12 -4.12
CA ILE A 123 -2.87 3.32 -4.35
C ILE A 123 -3.57 2.98 -3.05
N THR A 124 -2.83 2.50 -2.05
CA THR A 124 -3.39 2.20 -0.72
C THR A 124 -4.07 3.44 -0.12
N ALA A 125 -3.44 4.62 -0.22
CA ALA A 125 -4.01 5.85 0.33
C ALA A 125 -5.26 6.33 -0.44
N LEU A 126 -5.31 6.14 -1.75
CA LEU A 126 -6.51 6.41 -2.56
C LEU A 126 -7.67 5.48 -2.15
N GLY A 127 -7.40 4.21 -1.92
CA GLY A 127 -8.38 3.23 -1.42
C GLY A 127 -8.95 3.64 -0.05
N GLU A 128 -8.07 4.03 0.88
CA GLU A 128 -8.49 4.51 2.21
C GLU A 128 -9.34 5.79 2.12
N LYS A 129 -9.02 6.70 1.21
CA LYS A 129 -9.81 7.91 0.97
C LYS A 129 -11.18 7.62 0.36
N ALA A 130 -11.24 6.72 -0.60
CA ALA A 130 -12.48 6.43 -1.33
C ALA A 130 -13.42 5.51 -0.53
N TYR A 131 -12.89 4.44 0.06
CA TYR A 131 -13.67 3.33 0.60
C TYR A 131 -13.30 2.94 2.03
N GLY A 132 -12.22 3.49 2.59
CA GLY A 132 -11.65 3.07 3.86
C GLY A 132 -11.77 4.09 5.00
N SER A 133 -10.83 3.99 5.93
CA SER A 133 -10.82 4.75 7.19
C SER A 133 -10.60 6.26 7.01
N ALA A 134 -10.10 6.71 5.83
CA ALA A 134 -9.89 8.12 5.50
C ALA A 134 -11.08 8.76 4.76
N HIS A 135 -12.20 8.05 4.62
CA HIS A 135 -13.36 8.60 3.90
C HIS A 135 -13.80 9.93 4.50
N GLY A 136 -13.94 10.97 3.65
CA GLY A 136 -14.30 12.33 4.05
C GLY A 136 -13.17 13.18 4.64
N MET A 137 -11.97 12.62 4.90
CA MET A 137 -10.81 13.39 5.37
C MET A 137 -10.08 14.07 4.23
N LYS A 138 -9.43 15.18 4.55
CA LYS A 138 -8.62 15.97 3.60
C LYS A 138 -7.13 15.90 3.89
N ASP A 139 -6.77 15.83 5.17
CA ASP A 139 -5.39 15.88 5.64
C ASP A 139 -5.11 14.62 6.47
N PHE A 140 -4.53 13.60 5.87
CA PHE A 140 -4.26 12.32 6.51
C PHE A 140 -3.00 11.66 5.97
N VAL A 141 -2.49 10.69 6.72
CA VAL A 141 -1.34 9.87 6.34
C VAL A 141 -1.78 8.41 6.34
N VAL A 142 -1.44 7.68 5.29
CA VAL A 142 -1.52 6.21 5.30
C VAL A 142 -0.11 5.65 5.43
N VAL A 143 0.07 4.70 6.33
CA VAL A 143 1.33 3.97 6.54
C VAL A 143 1.05 2.48 6.38
N SER A 144 1.63 1.90 5.35
CA SER A 144 1.56 0.46 5.05
C SER A 144 2.82 -0.23 5.56
N ILE A 145 2.66 -1.23 6.42
CA ILE A 145 3.76 -1.95 7.04
C ILE A 145 3.60 -3.44 6.78
N SER A 146 4.42 -3.99 5.87
CA SER A 146 4.33 -5.38 5.44
C SER A 146 5.71 -5.97 5.14
N HIS A 147 5.73 -7.17 4.58
CA HIS A 147 6.97 -7.86 4.18
C HIS A 147 7.82 -7.01 3.22
N GLY A 148 7.19 -6.28 2.31
CA GLY A 148 7.87 -5.42 1.32
C GLY A 148 8.51 -4.17 1.90
N GLY A 149 8.28 -3.83 3.18
CA GLY A 149 8.83 -2.66 3.82
C GLY A 149 7.80 -1.78 4.54
N LEU A 150 8.14 -0.49 4.70
CA LEU A 150 7.29 0.53 5.29
C LEU A 150 7.11 1.68 4.30
N GLY A 151 5.98 1.68 3.61
CA GLY A 151 5.58 2.73 2.68
C GLY A 151 4.57 3.69 3.29
N SER A 152 4.47 4.90 2.74
CA SER A 152 3.43 5.84 3.15
C SER A 152 3.07 6.83 2.06
N CYS A 153 1.89 7.42 2.20
CA CYS A 153 1.41 8.50 1.35
C CYS A 153 0.71 9.55 2.19
N PHE A 154 0.97 10.82 1.90
CA PHE A 154 0.38 11.97 2.57
C PHE A 154 -0.68 12.60 1.70
N PHE A 155 -1.82 12.91 2.30
CA PHE A 155 -2.85 13.74 1.69
C PHE A 155 -2.89 15.09 2.38
N SER A 156 -2.95 16.16 1.60
CA SER A 156 -3.16 17.51 2.08
C SER A 156 -4.21 18.22 1.22
N ASN A 157 -5.18 18.85 1.87
CA ASN A 157 -6.34 19.48 1.19
C ASN A 157 -7.07 18.52 0.25
N GLY A 158 -7.12 17.23 0.59
CA GLY A 158 -7.79 16.19 -0.20
C GLY A 158 -7.03 15.72 -1.43
N GLN A 159 -5.79 16.14 -1.62
CA GLN A 159 -4.90 15.73 -2.72
C GLN A 159 -3.65 15.02 -2.18
N PRO A 160 -3.12 14.03 -2.90
CA PRO A 160 -1.86 13.39 -2.53
C PRO A 160 -0.72 14.41 -2.65
N HIS A 161 0.12 14.46 -1.63
CA HIS A 161 1.33 15.27 -1.65
C HIS A 161 2.49 14.44 -2.19
N LEU A 162 2.79 14.59 -3.46
CA LEU A 162 3.82 13.80 -4.15
C LEU A 162 5.22 14.44 -4.08
N GLY A 163 5.31 15.71 -3.64
CA GLY A 163 6.56 16.45 -3.64
C GLY A 163 7.01 16.86 -5.05
N TYR A 164 8.26 17.32 -5.15
CA TYR A 164 8.80 17.86 -6.39
C TYR A 164 8.94 16.80 -7.51
N ASN A 165 9.38 15.60 -7.15
CA ASN A 165 9.73 14.55 -8.10
C ASN A 165 8.98 13.21 -7.83
N GLY A 166 7.91 13.23 -7.03
CA GLY A 166 7.08 12.07 -6.76
C GLY A 166 7.49 11.22 -5.54
N PHE A 167 8.54 11.59 -4.81
CA PHE A 167 9.07 10.82 -3.67
C PHE A 167 8.73 11.39 -2.29
N ALA A 168 7.75 12.27 -2.18
CA ALA A 168 7.29 12.67 -0.86
C ALA A 168 6.58 11.51 -0.18
N GLY A 169 6.83 11.35 1.12
CA GLY A 169 6.19 10.28 1.89
C GLY A 169 7.08 9.07 2.15
N GLU A 170 8.36 9.10 1.83
CA GLU A 170 9.31 8.02 2.11
C GLU A 170 9.66 7.94 3.60
N VAL A 171 8.63 7.78 4.45
CA VAL A 171 8.78 7.80 5.92
C VAL A 171 9.57 6.61 6.45
N GLY A 172 9.46 5.45 5.79
CA GLY A 172 10.24 4.26 6.13
C GLY A 172 11.73 4.50 6.10
N HIS A 173 12.17 5.44 5.28
CA HIS A 173 13.59 5.78 5.11
C HIS A 173 14.06 6.95 5.97
N THR A 174 13.27 7.45 6.91
CA THR A 174 13.78 8.43 7.88
C THR A 174 14.63 7.75 8.94
N CYS A 175 15.72 8.42 9.33
CA CYS A 175 16.63 7.90 10.34
C CYS A 175 16.03 8.05 11.74
N VAL A 176 15.81 6.93 12.44
CA VAL A 176 15.36 6.86 13.82
C VAL A 176 16.48 6.40 14.78
N HIS A 177 17.58 5.89 14.23
CA HIS A 177 18.73 5.44 15.01
C HIS A 177 20.02 5.66 14.20
N GLU A 178 20.75 6.73 14.49
CA GLU A 178 22.01 7.03 13.80
C GLU A 178 23.03 5.88 13.96
N GLY A 179 23.64 5.46 12.83
CA GLY A 179 24.56 4.34 12.81
C GLY A 179 23.93 2.96 13.05
N GLY A 180 22.59 2.88 13.11
CA GLY A 180 21.85 1.65 13.37
C GLY A 180 21.88 0.63 12.22
N ARG A 181 20.79 -0.16 12.10
CA ARG A 181 20.69 -1.26 11.12
C ARG A 181 20.84 -0.76 9.68
N GLU A 182 21.50 -1.56 8.84
CA GLU A 182 21.62 -1.28 7.40
C GLU A 182 20.25 -1.35 6.71
N CYS A 183 20.01 -0.41 5.79
CA CYS A 183 18.80 -0.34 4.99
C CYS A 183 19.11 -0.59 3.51
N GLY A 184 18.19 -1.22 2.79
CA GLY A 184 18.28 -1.43 1.35
C GLY A 184 18.45 -0.15 0.52
N CYS A 185 18.10 1.03 1.08
CA CYS A 185 18.34 2.33 0.45
C CYS A 185 19.80 2.80 0.51
N GLY A 186 20.73 2.01 1.08
CA GLY A 186 22.15 2.34 1.23
C GLY A 186 22.50 3.16 2.48
N ARG A 187 21.51 3.55 3.28
CA ARG A 187 21.71 4.26 4.55
C ARG A 187 21.58 3.33 5.75
N LYS A 188 21.80 3.86 6.95
CA LYS A 188 21.65 3.14 8.22
C LYS A 188 20.59 3.81 9.10
N GLY A 189 19.92 3.00 9.94
CA GLY A 189 19.02 3.48 10.97
C GLY A 189 17.65 3.93 10.49
N CYS A 190 17.23 3.52 9.30
CA CYS A 190 15.90 3.82 8.75
C CYS A 190 14.78 3.17 9.59
N LEU A 191 13.65 3.86 9.74
CA LEU A 191 12.48 3.38 10.47
C LEU A 191 12.02 1.99 10.01
N GLU A 192 12.03 1.75 8.72
CA GLU A 192 11.67 0.47 8.09
C GLU A 192 12.46 -0.71 8.66
N THR A 193 13.77 -0.53 8.90
CA THR A 193 14.64 -1.60 9.39
C THR A 193 14.35 -2.06 10.81
N TYR A 194 13.46 -1.36 11.51
CA TYR A 194 12.97 -1.70 12.85
C TYR A 194 11.50 -2.08 12.88
N CYS A 195 10.70 -1.50 11.99
CA CYS A 195 9.24 -1.55 12.09
C CYS A 195 8.57 -2.37 10.99
N ALA A 196 9.23 -2.63 9.86
CA ALA A 196 8.72 -3.60 8.88
C ALA A 196 8.93 -5.04 9.39
N GLU A 197 8.34 -5.99 8.73
CA GLU A 197 8.32 -7.40 9.12
C GLU A 197 9.73 -7.95 9.35
N ASN A 198 10.65 -7.74 8.41
CA ASN A 198 12.07 -8.14 8.57
C ASN A 198 12.75 -7.44 9.76
N GLY A 199 12.36 -6.20 10.06
CA GLY A 199 12.85 -5.46 11.22
C GLY A 199 12.37 -6.06 12.54
N LEU A 200 11.11 -6.53 12.59
CA LEU A 200 10.54 -7.25 13.72
C LEU A 200 11.32 -8.55 13.98
N TYR A 201 11.56 -9.35 12.93
CA TYR A 201 12.29 -10.63 13.06
C TYR A 201 13.71 -10.40 13.54
N LYS A 202 14.39 -9.41 13.00
CA LYS A 202 15.74 -9.05 13.46
C LYS A 202 15.75 -8.62 14.93
N THR A 203 14.73 -7.91 15.39
CA THR A 203 14.58 -7.57 16.81
C THR A 203 14.40 -8.84 17.67
N ALA A 204 13.63 -9.82 17.19
CA ALA A 204 13.47 -11.09 17.88
C ALA A 204 14.80 -11.88 17.95
N GLU A 205 15.53 -11.97 16.85
CA GLU A 205 16.84 -12.64 16.78
C GLU A 205 17.85 -11.99 17.73
N GLU A 206 17.97 -10.67 17.73
CA GLU A 206 18.84 -9.90 18.62
C GLU A 206 18.50 -10.18 20.10
N LEU A 207 17.21 -10.13 20.46
CA LEU A 207 16.76 -10.43 21.83
C LEU A 207 17.06 -11.87 22.26
N LEU A 208 16.86 -12.83 21.35
CA LEU A 208 17.15 -14.24 21.60
C LEU A 208 18.65 -14.51 21.76
N ALA A 209 19.51 -13.75 21.07
CA ALA A 209 20.95 -13.80 21.21
C ALA A 209 21.45 -13.17 22.52
N GLU A 210 20.86 -12.04 22.90
CA GLU A 210 21.22 -11.27 24.11
C GLU A 210 20.74 -11.94 25.40
N SER A 211 19.64 -12.66 25.37
CA SER A 211 18.97 -13.21 26.57
C SER A 211 19.04 -14.71 26.61
N LYS A 212 19.36 -15.25 27.82
CA LYS A 212 19.27 -16.68 28.13
C LYS A 212 17.92 -17.08 28.73
N LYS A 213 16.96 -16.17 28.84
CA LYS A 213 15.61 -16.46 29.34
C LYS A 213 14.94 -17.53 28.48
N PRO A 214 14.14 -18.42 29.07
CA PRO A 214 13.26 -19.30 28.31
C PRO A 214 12.31 -18.48 27.43
N SER A 215 12.08 -18.93 26.22
CA SER A 215 11.13 -18.29 25.31
C SER A 215 10.65 -19.31 24.28
N MET A 216 9.36 -19.29 24.02
CA MET A 216 8.72 -20.10 22.97
C MET A 216 9.18 -19.71 21.57
N LEU A 217 9.74 -18.49 21.40
CA LEU A 217 10.30 -18.05 20.13
C LEU A 217 11.46 -18.96 19.65
N ARG A 218 12.18 -19.62 20.59
CA ARG A 218 13.29 -20.53 20.26
C ARG A 218 12.84 -21.83 19.60
N ASP A 219 11.60 -22.22 19.86
CA ASP A 219 11.01 -23.48 19.39
C ASP A 219 10.14 -23.27 18.12
N LEU A 220 10.02 -22.03 17.64
CA LEU A 220 9.29 -21.75 16.41
C LEU A 220 10.11 -22.26 15.19
N PRO A 221 9.47 -22.99 14.26
CA PRO A 221 10.13 -23.42 13.04
C PRO A 221 10.52 -22.25 12.14
N GLU A 222 9.74 -21.17 12.21
CA GLU A 222 9.94 -19.93 11.49
C GLU A 222 9.32 -18.76 12.27
N LEU A 223 10.01 -17.62 12.29
CA LEU A 223 9.47 -16.39 12.84
C LEU A 223 8.44 -15.80 11.87
N ASN A 224 7.23 -15.57 12.35
CA ASN A 224 6.23 -14.76 11.65
C ASN A 224 5.40 -13.97 12.66
N ILE A 225 4.78 -12.88 12.19
CA ILE A 225 4.06 -11.92 13.03
C ILE A 225 3.03 -12.63 13.92
N GLY A 226 2.21 -13.49 13.31
CA GLY A 226 1.14 -14.21 14.02
C GLY A 226 1.68 -15.22 15.05
N ALA A 227 2.80 -15.91 14.77
CA ALA A 227 3.42 -16.83 15.69
C ALA A 227 4.00 -16.07 16.91
N ILE A 228 4.70 -14.96 16.69
CA ILE A 228 5.22 -14.10 17.76
C ILE A 228 4.06 -13.55 18.61
N ALA A 229 2.97 -13.08 17.99
CA ALA A 229 1.80 -12.59 18.70
C ALA A 229 1.15 -13.69 19.57
N ARG A 230 1.04 -14.92 19.07
CA ARG A 230 0.56 -16.06 19.89
C ARG A 230 1.47 -16.40 21.06
N CYS A 231 2.79 -16.21 20.95
CA CYS A 231 3.69 -16.32 22.07
C CYS A 231 3.44 -15.23 23.12
N CYS A 232 3.16 -14.00 22.70
CA CYS A 232 2.75 -12.94 23.60
C CYS A 232 1.45 -13.28 24.36
N ASP A 233 0.46 -13.86 23.69
CA ASP A 233 -0.82 -14.26 24.32
C ASP A 233 -0.62 -15.33 25.40
N LYS A 234 0.46 -16.11 25.30
CA LYS A 234 0.87 -17.09 26.32
C LYS A 234 1.81 -16.54 27.40
N GLY A 235 2.09 -15.22 27.36
CA GLY A 235 2.90 -14.55 28.36
C GLY A 235 4.42 -14.65 28.15
N ASP A 236 4.89 -14.95 26.94
CA ASP A 236 6.31 -14.98 26.62
C ASP A 236 6.92 -13.57 26.71
N GLU A 237 7.82 -13.39 27.69
CA GLU A 237 8.41 -12.07 27.98
C GLU A 237 9.26 -11.54 26.82
N LEU A 238 9.97 -12.40 26.08
CA LEU A 238 10.79 -11.95 24.96
C LEU A 238 9.94 -11.61 23.76
N ALA A 239 8.88 -12.36 23.49
CA ALA A 239 7.92 -12.03 22.43
C ALA A 239 7.23 -10.67 22.68
N ILE A 240 6.82 -10.41 23.94
CA ILE A 240 6.26 -9.13 24.35
C ILE A 240 7.28 -8.00 24.16
N GLU A 241 8.54 -8.24 24.51
CA GLU A 241 9.62 -7.26 24.37
C GLU A 241 9.91 -6.93 22.89
N VAL A 242 9.79 -7.91 21.97
CA VAL A 242 9.92 -7.70 20.52
C VAL A 242 8.92 -6.63 20.06
N PHE A 243 7.63 -6.83 20.34
CA PHE A 243 6.61 -5.87 19.93
C PHE A 243 6.70 -4.55 20.69
N ARG A 244 7.14 -4.57 21.94
CA ARG A 244 7.34 -3.35 22.72
C ARG A 244 8.40 -2.45 22.06
N ARG A 245 9.58 -3.00 21.73
CA ARG A 245 10.67 -2.25 21.05
C ARG A 245 10.22 -1.75 19.68
N THR A 246 9.61 -2.61 18.87
CA THR A 246 9.10 -2.23 17.55
C THR A 246 8.05 -1.14 17.64
N GLY A 247 7.08 -1.27 18.55
CA GLY A 247 6.02 -0.30 18.74
C GLY A 247 6.55 1.05 19.24
N GLU A 248 7.51 1.06 20.17
CA GLU A 248 8.12 2.31 20.65
C GLU A 248 8.81 3.08 19.54
N ILE A 249 9.56 2.40 18.67
CA ILE A 249 10.26 3.04 17.53
C ILE A 249 9.23 3.54 16.50
N LEU A 250 8.20 2.73 16.21
CA LEU A 250 7.13 3.13 15.30
C LEU A 250 6.40 4.37 15.83
N GLY A 251 6.03 4.38 17.11
CA GLY A 251 5.34 5.51 17.72
C GLY A 251 6.15 6.80 17.71
N LEU A 252 7.47 6.73 17.92
CA LEU A 252 8.38 7.86 17.75
C LEU A 252 8.38 8.38 16.31
N GLY A 253 8.51 7.48 15.33
CA GLY A 253 8.47 7.86 13.90
C GLY A 253 7.16 8.56 13.55
N LEU A 254 6.02 7.97 13.92
CA LEU A 254 4.70 8.55 13.65
C LEU A 254 4.49 9.91 14.35
N ALA A 255 5.03 10.10 15.57
CA ALA A 255 4.97 11.37 16.28
C ALA A 255 5.74 12.49 15.55
N ASN A 256 6.88 12.17 14.97
CA ASN A 256 7.64 13.10 14.13
C ASN A 256 6.82 13.54 12.91
N TYR A 257 6.16 12.60 12.21
CA TYR A 257 5.31 12.94 11.05
C TYR A 257 4.09 13.74 11.44
N ALA A 258 3.40 13.37 12.52
CA ALA A 258 2.28 14.14 13.02
C ALA A 258 2.71 15.57 13.35
N SER A 259 3.89 15.75 13.93
CA SER A 259 4.43 17.09 14.27
C SER A 259 4.80 17.94 13.05
N ILE A 260 5.11 17.31 11.90
CA ILE A 260 5.44 18.01 10.65
C ILE A 260 4.17 18.30 9.84
N LEU A 261 3.23 17.34 9.76
CA LEU A 261 2.12 17.36 8.82
C LEU A 261 0.80 17.79 9.46
N ASN A 262 0.66 17.64 10.78
CA ASN A 262 -0.56 17.91 11.54
C ASN A 262 -1.82 17.27 10.89
N PRO A 263 -1.84 15.95 10.66
CA PRO A 263 -2.94 15.29 9.97
C PRO A 263 -4.15 15.07 10.88
N GLU A 264 -5.35 14.95 10.29
CA GLU A 264 -6.57 14.51 10.97
C GLU A 264 -6.44 13.08 11.50
N ALA A 265 -5.74 12.22 10.73
CA ALA A 265 -5.48 10.84 11.11
C ALA A 265 -4.20 10.27 10.48
N ILE A 266 -3.62 9.28 11.18
CA ILE A 266 -2.64 8.34 10.64
C ILE A 266 -3.34 6.99 10.55
N ILE A 267 -3.43 6.43 9.34
CA ILE A 267 -4.08 5.15 9.08
C ILE A 267 -3.00 4.09 8.88
N LEU A 268 -3.01 3.07 9.72
CA LEU A 268 -2.07 1.96 9.67
C LEU A 268 -2.68 0.79 8.91
N THR A 269 -1.92 0.18 8.04
CA THR A 269 -2.32 -0.98 7.24
C THR A 269 -1.15 -1.92 7.00
N GLY A 270 -1.41 -3.07 6.40
CA GLY A 270 -0.40 -4.10 6.11
C GLY A 270 -0.33 -5.19 7.18
N ASP A 271 0.52 -6.19 6.88
CA ASP A 271 0.60 -7.45 7.64
C ASP A 271 0.92 -7.25 9.12
N MET A 272 1.68 -6.21 9.45
CA MET A 272 2.03 -5.88 10.83
C MET A 272 0.82 -5.59 11.72
N MET A 273 -0.35 -5.30 11.13
CA MET A 273 -1.58 -5.09 11.91
C MET A 273 -2.12 -6.38 12.53
N GLN A 274 -1.69 -7.56 12.05
CA GLN A 274 -1.99 -8.87 12.65
C GLN A 274 -1.45 -8.98 14.09
N ALA A 275 -0.44 -8.20 14.46
CA ALA A 275 0.07 -8.12 15.82
C ALA A 275 -0.93 -7.54 16.84
N GLY A 276 -1.93 -6.81 16.36
CA GLY A 276 -3.00 -6.25 17.16
C GLY A 276 -2.49 -5.41 18.34
N LYS A 277 -3.04 -5.67 19.53
CA LYS A 277 -2.70 -4.91 20.76
C LYS A 277 -1.23 -4.91 21.11
N TRP A 278 -0.48 -5.98 20.72
CA TRP A 278 0.91 -6.14 21.11
C TRP A 278 1.82 -5.10 20.44
N LEU A 279 1.50 -4.70 19.21
CA LEU A 279 2.17 -3.61 18.52
C LEU A 279 1.50 -2.26 18.81
N LEU A 280 0.17 -2.21 18.71
CA LEU A 280 -0.57 -0.94 18.73
C LEU A 280 -0.50 -0.23 20.07
N LYS A 281 -0.48 -0.97 21.20
CA LYS A 281 -0.42 -0.34 22.52
C LYS A 281 0.93 0.38 22.75
N PRO A 282 2.10 -0.28 22.68
CA PRO A 282 3.38 0.40 22.88
C PRO A 282 3.63 1.49 21.83
N MET A 283 3.12 1.33 20.61
CA MET A 283 3.19 2.38 19.58
C MET A 283 2.40 3.63 20.01
N ARG A 284 1.15 3.47 20.48
CA ARG A 284 0.33 4.61 20.98
C ARG A 284 0.97 5.28 22.17
N ASP A 285 1.43 4.50 23.15
CA ASP A 285 2.09 5.02 24.34
C ASP A 285 3.34 5.85 23.96
N SER A 286 4.11 5.40 22.99
CA SER A 286 5.29 6.12 22.46
C SER A 286 4.89 7.34 21.64
N PHE A 287 3.88 7.25 20.78
CA PHE A 287 3.35 8.38 20.02
C PHE A 287 2.92 9.51 20.96
N ASP A 288 2.11 9.20 21.96
CA ASP A 288 1.59 10.16 22.97
C ASP A 288 2.68 10.86 23.77
N LYS A 289 3.80 10.18 23.96
CA LYS A 289 4.98 10.71 24.67
C LYS A 289 5.79 11.70 23.81
N HIS A 290 5.84 11.50 22.50
CA HIS A 290 6.78 12.20 21.63
C HIS A 290 6.11 13.21 20.70
N VAL A 291 4.81 13.09 20.43
CA VAL A 291 4.09 14.01 19.56
C VAL A 291 4.03 15.42 20.16
N PHE A 292 4.06 16.45 19.30
CA PHE A 292 3.87 17.83 19.76
C PHE A 292 2.54 18.00 20.50
N ARG A 293 2.59 18.59 21.69
CA ARG A 293 1.47 18.62 22.62
C ARG A 293 0.14 19.08 22.02
N ASN A 294 0.17 20.10 21.16
CA ASN A 294 -1.04 20.66 20.56
C ASN A 294 -1.67 19.77 19.48
N ILE A 295 -0.97 18.72 19.06
CA ILE A 295 -1.41 17.75 18.03
C ILE A 295 -1.92 16.46 18.69
N LYS A 296 -1.43 16.14 19.88
CA LYS A 296 -1.68 14.88 20.58
C LYS A 296 -3.15 14.45 20.59
N ASP A 297 -4.05 15.35 20.89
CA ASP A 297 -5.47 15.06 21.06
C ASP A 297 -6.28 15.31 19.77
N THR A 298 -5.64 15.74 18.69
CA THR A 298 -6.30 16.08 17.43
C THR A 298 -6.03 15.06 16.32
N THR A 299 -4.87 14.42 16.32
CA THR A 299 -4.52 13.39 15.35
C THR A 299 -4.98 12.02 15.83
N ARG A 300 -5.84 11.36 15.06
CA ARG A 300 -6.30 9.99 15.35
C ARG A 300 -5.34 8.97 14.74
N ILE A 301 -5.08 7.88 15.46
CA ILE A 301 -4.40 6.70 14.89
C ILE A 301 -5.45 5.63 14.68
N LEU A 302 -5.66 5.28 13.41
CA LEU A 302 -6.65 4.31 12.95
C LEU A 302 -5.97 3.10 12.32
N VAL A 303 -6.66 1.97 12.32
CA VAL A 303 -6.27 0.79 11.51
C VAL A 303 -7.22 0.72 10.32
N SER A 304 -6.70 0.36 9.16
CA SER A 304 -7.48 0.17 7.94
C SER A 304 -8.66 -0.80 8.16
N ILE A 305 -9.82 -0.46 7.61
CA ILE A 305 -10.99 -1.33 7.57
C ILE A 305 -11.11 -2.10 6.25
N LEU A 306 -10.25 -1.79 5.27
CA LEU A 306 -10.22 -2.50 3.99
C LEU A 306 -9.63 -3.90 4.18
N LYS A 307 -10.28 -4.89 3.57
CA LYS A 307 -9.81 -6.27 3.65
C LYS A 307 -8.51 -6.47 2.89
N GLU A 308 -7.61 -7.21 3.49
CA GLU A 308 -6.42 -7.69 2.80
C GLU A 308 -6.82 -8.52 1.57
N GLY A 309 -6.14 -8.30 0.44
CA GLY A 309 -6.46 -8.94 -0.85
C GLY A 309 -7.46 -8.18 -1.72
N GLU A 310 -8.34 -7.34 -1.14
CA GLU A 310 -9.23 -6.44 -1.89
C GLU A 310 -8.70 -5.00 -1.94
N ARG A 311 -7.93 -4.59 -0.93
CA ARG A 311 -7.45 -3.22 -0.72
C ARG A 311 -6.75 -2.62 -1.94
N ASP A 312 -5.87 -3.38 -2.58
CA ASP A 312 -5.01 -2.84 -3.63
C ASP A 312 -5.77 -2.68 -4.95
N VAL A 313 -6.68 -3.61 -5.29
CA VAL A 313 -7.56 -3.45 -6.46
C VAL A 313 -8.61 -2.36 -6.22
N LEU A 314 -9.09 -2.18 -4.98
CA LEU A 314 -9.96 -1.07 -4.61
C LEU A 314 -9.23 0.28 -4.71
N GLY A 315 -7.99 0.34 -4.24
CA GLY A 315 -7.16 1.54 -4.39
C GLY A 315 -6.88 1.87 -5.86
N ALA A 316 -6.57 0.86 -6.67
CA ALA A 316 -6.42 1.01 -8.12
C ALA A 316 -7.72 1.46 -8.78
N SER A 317 -8.88 0.95 -8.35
CA SER A 317 -10.19 1.43 -8.83
C SER A 317 -10.44 2.90 -8.46
N ALA A 318 -10.04 3.32 -7.26
CA ALA A 318 -10.12 4.73 -6.85
C ALA A 318 -9.27 5.63 -7.77
N LEU A 319 -8.05 5.19 -8.13
CA LEU A 319 -7.23 5.88 -9.13
C LEU A 319 -7.93 5.96 -10.49
N ALA A 320 -8.58 4.87 -10.92
CA ALA A 320 -9.32 4.86 -12.18
C ALA A 320 -10.45 5.90 -12.21
N TRP A 321 -11.19 6.08 -11.10
CA TRP A 321 -12.23 7.10 -11.00
C TRP A 321 -11.69 8.53 -11.13
N ASP A 322 -10.45 8.78 -10.70
CA ASP A 322 -9.80 10.09 -10.77
C ASP A 322 -9.20 10.39 -12.15
N VAL A 323 -9.18 9.42 -13.08
CA VAL A 323 -8.66 9.63 -14.45
C VAL A 323 -9.54 10.66 -15.16
N LYS A 324 -8.91 11.74 -15.61
CA LYS A 324 -9.56 12.71 -16.50
C LYS A 324 -9.58 12.14 -17.91
N GLU A 325 -10.77 11.95 -18.46
CA GLU A 325 -10.90 11.65 -19.88
C GLU A 325 -10.39 12.87 -20.66
N TYR A 326 -9.19 12.75 -21.25
CA TYR A 326 -8.77 13.69 -22.27
C TYR A 326 -9.55 13.32 -23.54
N SER A 327 -10.62 14.02 -23.81
CA SER A 327 -11.23 14.02 -25.14
C SER A 327 -10.20 14.64 -26.10
N LEU A 328 -9.53 13.79 -26.89
CA LEU A 328 -8.62 14.22 -27.97
C LEU A 328 -9.39 14.88 -29.13
N PHE A 329 -10.72 14.90 -29.06
CA PHE A 329 -11.60 15.50 -30.04
C PHE A 329 -12.57 16.48 -29.35
N LYS A 330 -12.18 17.72 -29.31
CA LYS A 330 -13.08 18.87 -29.27
C LYS A 330 -13.03 19.60 -30.56
#